data_65402357a83dc52c32527802ae81feb7
#
_entry.id   65402357a83dc52c32527802ae81feb7
#
_cell.length_a   1.000
_cell.length_b   1.000
_cell.length_c   1.000
_cell.angle_alpha   90.00
_cell.angle_beta   90.00
_cell.angle_gamma   90.00
#
_symmetry.space_group_name_H-M   'P 1'
#
loop_
_entity.id
_entity.type
_entity.pdbx_description
1 polymer ?
#
loop_
_entity_poly.entity_id
_entity_poly.type
_entity_poly.pdbx_seq_one_letter_code
_entity_poly.pdbx_strand_id
1 'polypeptide(L)'
;MQSTAGTVHVVAAHPPLTAFEFASSPARNAADPLLLFVAGLGDTLLSVPYLGRLAESVDKTGWRCAQALLSSSGAGWGTASVEQDAVELAKIVEYYKKKGASKVVLLGHSTGCQDAIAYLHLKRSRADMPALDGVILQAPVSDREAPGVPDVVERLVQPVYDEGRYDLDAFAPPAWAAALQTAIGITYRRFFSLVLPPGSDRVDLRRREDFFSSDLKPEYLAKVFEPVDCPLLFALSGNDATYLEHVKSQLPALLKRFATATPAPCRSQLSCIIPNASHDLDEPEPARMFIDRVTGFLQGL
;
A
#
# COMPACT_ATOMS: atom_id res chain seq x y z
N MET A 1 -1.45 -19.48 -18.72
CA MET A 1 -0.52 -18.34 -18.83
C MET A 1 -1.26 -17.19 -19.49
N GLN A 2 -1.23 -16.01 -18.86
CA GLN A 2 -1.90 -14.81 -19.36
C GLN A 2 -0.81 -13.81 -19.78
N SER A 3 -0.89 -13.23 -20.95
CA SER A 3 0.00 -12.15 -21.39
C SER A 3 -0.75 -10.82 -21.32
N THR A 4 -0.04 -9.76 -20.96
CA THR A 4 -0.60 -8.40 -20.85
C THR A 4 0.25 -7.47 -21.72
N ALA A 5 -0.39 -6.70 -22.60
CA ALA A 5 0.28 -5.71 -23.41
C ALA A 5 0.49 -4.40 -22.63
N GLY A 6 1.64 -3.77 -22.84
CA GLY A 6 1.95 -2.49 -22.17
C GLY A 6 3.33 -1.98 -22.50
N THR A 7 3.71 -0.89 -21.86
CA THR A 7 5.01 -0.23 -22.01
C THR A 7 5.73 -0.16 -20.67
N VAL A 8 6.98 -0.59 -20.63
CA VAL A 8 7.85 -0.36 -19.46
C VAL A 8 8.52 1.01 -19.60
N HIS A 9 8.28 1.87 -18.62
CA HIS A 9 8.93 3.17 -18.49
C HIS A 9 10.11 3.07 -17.52
N VAL A 10 11.30 3.47 -17.95
CA VAL A 10 12.47 3.62 -17.08
C VAL A 10 12.43 5.03 -16.51
N VAL A 11 12.08 5.14 -15.22
CA VAL A 11 11.96 6.42 -14.50
C VAL A 11 13.31 6.90 -13.98
N ALA A 12 14.12 5.96 -13.47
CA ALA A 12 15.50 6.19 -13.08
C ALA A 12 16.35 4.96 -13.42
N ALA A 13 17.63 5.19 -13.76
CA ALA A 13 18.55 4.11 -14.10
C ALA A 13 19.31 3.58 -12.86
N HIS A 14 19.58 4.45 -11.87
CA HIS A 14 20.38 4.11 -10.70
C HIS A 14 19.81 4.76 -9.42
N PRO A 15 19.27 3.98 -8.48
CA PRO A 15 18.84 2.58 -8.64
C PRO A 15 17.77 2.45 -9.73
N PRO A 16 17.62 1.26 -10.34
CA PRO A 16 16.58 1.06 -11.36
C PRO A 16 15.19 1.30 -10.77
N LEU A 17 14.44 2.22 -11.36
CA LEU A 17 13.07 2.50 -10.99
C LEU A 17 12.22 2.50 -12.26
N THR A 18 11.21 1.68 -12.29
CA THR A 18 10.40 1.46 -13.49
C THR A 18 8.90 1.51 -13.18
N ALA A 19 8.11 1.74 -14.21
CA ALA A 19 6.67 1.56 -14.16
C ALA A 19 6.21 0.83 -15.42
N PHE A 20 5.26 -0.09 -15.28
CA PHE A 20 4.60 -0.74 -16.38
C PHE A 20 3.25 -0.07 -16.63
N GLU A 21 3.11 0.59 -17.77
CA GLU A 21 1.83 1.18 -18.20
C GLU A 21 1.11 0.20 -19.10
N PHE A 22 -0.12 -0.16 -18.74
CA PHE A 22 -0.96 -1.05 -19.51
C PHE A 22 -1.29 -0.43 -20.87
N ALA A 23 -1.35 -1.26 -21.91
CA ALA A 23 -1.85 -0.82 -23.20
C ALA A 23 -3.28 -0.32 -23.04
N SER A 24 -3.51 0.88 -23.52
CA SER A 24 -4.81 1.55 -23.49
C SER A 24 -5.38 1.74 -24.89
N SER A 25 -6.63 2.19 -24.96
CA SER A 25 -7.27 2.55 -26.22
C SER A 25 -6.40 3.54 -27.03
N PRO A 26 -6.34 3.44 -28.37
CA PRO A 26 -5.65 4.41 -29.23
C PRO A 26 -6.10 5.86 -29.03
N ALA A 27 -7.28 6.08 -28.42
CA ALA A 27 -7.76 7.41 -28.07
C ALA A 27 -7.03 8.02 -26.84
N ARG A 28 -6.29 7.21 -26.07
CA ARG A 28 -5.55 7.69 -24.89
C ARG A 28 -4.26 8.40 -25.31
N ASN A 29 -3.89 9.41 -24.51
CA ASN A 29 -2.67 10.18 -24.70
C ASN A 29 -2.01 10.53 -23.34
N ALA A 30 -0.82 11.14 -23.41
CA ALA A 30 -0.04 11.43 -22.19
C ALA A 30 -0.72 12.44 -21.24
N ALA A 31 -1.67 13.25 -21.73
CA ALA A 31 -2.39 14.22 -20.91
C ALA A 31 -3.59 13.61 -20.15
N ASP A 32 -3.99 12.39 -20.50
CA ASP A 32 -5.09 11.72 -19.80
C ASP A 32 -4.68 11.40 -18.35
N PRO A 33 -5.64 11.37 -17.43
CA PRO A 33 -5.39 11.07 -16.03
C PRO A 33 -4.86 9.64 -15.85
N LEU A 34 -4.10 9.40 -14.77
CA LEU A 34 -3.40 8.15 -14.48
C LEU A 34 -3.84 7.58 -13.13
N LEU A 35 -4.22 6.30 -13.13
CA LEU A 35 -4.27 5.46 -11.95
C LEU A 35 -2.92 4.73 -11.82
N LEU A 36 -2.17 5.03 -10.75
CA LEU A 36 -0.89 4.38 -10.46
C LEU A 36 -1.08 3.36 -9.35
N PHE A 37 -0.94 2.08 -9.70
CA PHE A 37 -1.06 0.96 -8.78
C PHE A 37 0.26 0.69 -8.07
N VAL A 38 0.18 0.46 -6.76
CA VAL A 38 1.30 0.09 -5.87
C VAL A 38 0.96 -1.24 -5.23
N ALA A 39 1.78 -2.24 -5.51
CA ALA A 39 1.58 -3.61 -5.06
C ALA A 39 1.96 -3.82 -3.59
N GLY A 40 1.66 -5.01 -3.05
CA GLY A 40 1.91 -5.37 -1.66
C GLY A 40 3.28 -5.98 -1.40
N LEU A 41 3.47 -6.48 -0.18
CA LEU A 41 4.70 -7.08 0.31
C LEU A 41 5.05 -8.34 -0.49
N GLY A 42 6.21 -8.36 -1.12
CA GLY A 42 6.66 -9.51 -1.93
C GLY A 42 6.07 -9.59 -3.33
N ASP A 43 5.11 -8.73 -3.66
CA ASP A 43 4.54 -8.65 -5.00
C ASP A 43 5.55 -8.20 -6.05
N THR A 44 5.29 -8.63 -7.28
CA THR A 44 6.05 -8.25 -8.46
C THR A 44 5.12 -7.72 -9.55
N LEU A 45 5.67 -7.52 -10.74
CA LEU A 45 4.87 -7.06 -11.88
C LEU A 45 3.75 -8.06 -12.18
N LEU A 46 2.49 -7.56 -12.21
CA LEU A 46 1.29 -8.31 -12.57
C LEU A 46 0.98 -9.51 -11.67
N SER A 47 1.52 -9.56 -10.44
CA SER A 47 1.21 -10.63 -9.48
C SER A 47 -0.23 -10.55 -8.96
N VAL A 48 -0.80 -9.35 -8.84
CA VAL A 48 -2.16 -9.14 -8.32
C VAL A 48 -3.22 -9.45 -9.39
N PRO A 49 -4.13 -10.41 -9.14
CA PRO A 49 -4.96 -11.04 -10.21
C PRO A 49 -5.97 -10.10 -10.87
N TYR A 50 -6.51 -9.12 -10.14
CA TYR A 50 -7.55 -8.22 -10.67
C TYR A 50 -6.99 -7.08 -11.55
N LEU A 51 -5.68 -6.84 -11.54
CA LEU A 51 -5.09 -5.61 -12.08
C LEU A 51 -5.30 -5.44 -13.58
N GLY A 52 -5.22 -6.52 -14.36
CA GLY A 52 -5.50 -6.47 -15.80
C GLY A 52 -6.94 -6.03 -16.10
N ARG A 53 -7.92 -6.60 -15.37
CA ARG A 53 -9.34 -6.22 -15.51
C ARG A 53 -9.62 -4.80 -15.03
N LEU A 54 -8.91 -4.36 -13.98
CA LEU A 54 -8.97 -2.98 -13.52
C LEU A 54 -8.48 -2.02 -14.62
N ALA A 55 -7.30 -2.29 -15.22
CA ALA A 55 -6.75 -1.47 -16.28
C ALA A 55 -7.71 -1.32 -17.47
N GLU A 56 -8.32 -2.43 -17.91
CA GLU A 56 -9.34 -2.41 -18.97
C GLU A 56 -10.59 -1.57 -18.59
N SER A 57 -10.98 -1.61 -17.34
CA SER A 57 -12.18 -0.90 -16.87
C SER A 57 -11.93 0.60 -16.72
N VAL A 58 -10.77 1.01 -16.20
CA VAL A 58 -10.44 2.43 -16.06
C VAL A 58 -10.16 3.08 -17.41
N ASP A 59 -9.62 2.33 -18.40
CA ASP A 59 -9.45 2.83 -19.77
C ASP A 59 -10.80 3.26 -20.37
N LYS A 60 -11.88 2.51 -20.12
CA LYS A 60 -13.24 2.86 -20.57
C LYS A 60 -13.77 4.15 -19.95
N THR A 61 -13.22 4.59 -18.83
CA THR A 61 -13.60 5.84 -18.15
C THR A 61 -12.68 7.02 -18.48
N GLY A 62 -11.72 6.82 -19.38
CA GLY A 62 -10.81 7.87 -19.80
C GLY A 62 -9.50 7.94 -19.03
N TRP A 63 -9.23 6.98 -18.15
CA TRP A 63 -8.01 6.92 -17.35
C TRP A 63 -7.01 5.94 -17.92
N ARG A 64 -5.72 6.27 -17.81
CA ARG A 64 -4.61 5.34 -18.03
C ARG A 64 -4.36 4.56 -16.74
N CYS A 65 -3.77 3.37 -16.82
CA CYS A 65 -3.38 2.58 -15.69
C CYS A 65 -1.90 2.20 -15.80
N ALA A 66 -1.16 2.35 -14.71
CA ALA A 66 0.22 1.86 -14.61
C ALA A 66 0.47 1.20 -13.27
N GLN A 67 1.41 0.27 -13.22
CA GLN A 67 1.93 -0.33 -11.98
C GLN A 67 3.34 0.18 -11.72
N ALA A 68 3.60 0.68 -10.51
CA ALA A 68 4.94 0.99 -10.02
C ALA A 68 5.72 -0.29 -9.72
N LEU A 69 7.00 -0.32 -10.10
CA LEU A 69 7.96 -1.31 -9.60
C LEU A 69 9.01 -0.57 -8.79
N LEU A 70 8.92 -0.76 -7.48
CA LEU A 70 9.80 -0.15 -6.51
C LEU A 70 10.99 -1.06 -6.21
N SER A 71 12.02 -0.53 -5.59
CA SER A 71 13.17 -1.34 -5.15
C SER A 71 12.78 -2.37 -4.08
N SER A 72 11.68 -2.15 -3.38
CA SER A 72 11.05 -3.08 -2.43
C SER A 72 10.26 -4.21 -3.09
N SER A 73 9.99 -4.17 -4.40
CA SER A 73 9.24 -5.23 -5.09
C SER A 73 9.96 -6.57 -5.03
N GLY A 74 9.19 -7.67 -4.99
CA GLY A 74 9.74 -9.02 -4.88
C GLY A 74 10.53 -9.22 -3.59
N ALA A 75 11.77 -9.66 -3.67
CA ALA A 75 12.62 -9.89 -2.50
C ALA A 75 13.16 -8.61 -1.84
N GLY A 76 13.05 -7.46 -2.49
CA GLY A 76 13.59 -6.19 -2.00
C GLY A 76 12.95 -5.69 -0.71
N TRP A 77 11.73 -6.10 -0.41
CA TRP A 77 11.00 -5.63 0.76
C TRP A 77 11.69 -5.93 2.10
N GLY A 78 12.52 -6.98 2.15
CA GLY A 78 13.23 -7.36 3.38
C GLY A 78 14.28 -6.36 3.85
N THR A 79 14.70 -5.43 2.99
CA THR A 79 15.72 -4.40 3.28
C THR A 79 15.23 -2.99 3.02
N ALA A 80 14.05 -2.81 2.44
CA ALA A 80 13.44 -1.52 2.13
C ALA A 80 12.63 -0.94 3.30
N SER A 81 11.99 0.20 3.08
CA SER A 81 11.04 0.83 4.01
C SER A 81 9.99 1.61 3.23
N VAL A 82 8.81 1.78 3.82
CA VAL A 82 7.72 2.59 3.21
C VAL A 82 8.14 4.05 2.97
N GLU A 83 9.11 4.58 3.74
CA GLU A 83 9.66 5.92 3.50
C GLU A 83 10.50 5.96 2.22
N GLN A 84 11.30 4.91 1.96
CA GLN A 84 12.04 4.77 0.70
C GLN A 84 11.07 4.62 -0.47
N ASP A 85 10.03 3.79 -0.32
CA ASP A 85 9.00 3.57 -1.32
C ASP A 85 8.26 4.88 -1.63
N ALA A 86 7.94 5.69 -0.63
CA ALA A 86 7.34 7.01 -0.82
C ALA A 86 8.23 7.97 -1.65
N VAL A 87 9.55 7.94 -1.44
CA VAL A 87 10.52 8.73 -2.24
C VAL A 87 10.55 8.23 -3.69
N GLU A 88 10.53 6.93 -3.90
CA GLU A 88 10.53 6.34 -5.24
C GLU A 88 9.21 6.60 -5.97
N LEU A 89 8.08 6.47 -5.28
CA LEU A 89 6.77 6.84 -5.80
C LEU A 89 6.71 8.30 -6.22
N ALA A 90 7.32 9.22 -5.45
CA ALA A 90 7.36 10.62 -5.83
C ALA A 90 8.05 10.84 -7.18
N LYS A 91 9.14 10.12 -7.45
CA LYS A 91 9.82 10.17 -8.76
C LYS A 91 8.93 9.64 -9.89
N ILE A 92 8.18 8.55 -9.65
CA ILE A 92 7.26 7.99 -10.64
C ILE A 92 6.10 8.96 -10.92
N VAL A 93 5.49 9.53 -9.87
CA VAL A 93 4.40 10.52 -10.00
C VAL A 93 4.90 11.76 -10.76
N GLU A 94 6.09 12.27 -10.40
CA GLU A 94 6.71 13.41 -11.08
C GLU A 94 6.97 13.10 -12.56
N TYR A 95 7.47 11.90 -12.87
CA TYR A 95 7.69 11.46 -14.24
C TYR A 95 6.41 11.52 -15.09
N TYR A 96 5.29 10.98 -14.57
CA TYR A 96 4.03 11.02 -15.30
C TYR A 96 3.44 12.43 -15.40
N LYS A 97 3.56 13.24 -14.35
CA LYS A 97 3.14 14.66 -14.41
C LYS A 97 3.98 15.46 -15.41
N LYS A 98 5.29 15.25 -15.47
CA LYS A 98 6.17 15.86 -16.51
C LYS A 98 5.82 15.38 -17.92
N LYS A 99 5.30 14.18 -18.09
CA LYS A 99 4.77 13.69 -19.36
C LYS A 99 3.39 14.25 -19.71
N GLY A 100 2.78 15.00 -18.81
CA GLY A 100 1.54 15.71 -19.05
C GLY A 100 0.31 15.14 -18.37
N ALA A 101 0.40 14.06 -17.56
CA ALA A 101 -0.75 13.48 -16.87
C ALA A 101 -1.52 14.56 -16.10
N SER A 102 -2.80 14.76 -16.44
CA SER A 102 -3.64 15.81 -15.88
C SER A 102 -3.97 15.57 -14.40
N LYS A 103 -4.13 14.30 -14.02
CA LYS A 103 -4.32 13.84 -12.64
C LYS A 103 -3.53 12.55 -12.41
N VAL A 104 -3.12 12.33 -11.14
CA VAL A 104 -2.52 11.07 -10.70
C VAL A 104 -3.19 10.63 -9.40
N VAL A 105 -3.79 9.44 -9.43
CA VAL A 105 -4.36 8.77 -8.27
C VAL A 105 -3.49 7.57 -7.91
N LEU A 106 -3.10 7.42 -6.63
CA LEU A 106 -2.45 6.20 -6.15
C LEU A 106 -3.52 5.18 -5.73
N LEU A 107 -3.34 3.93 -6.15
CA LEU A 107 -4.06 2.79 -5.63
C LEU A 107 -3.05 1.85 -4.98
N GLY A 108 -3.05 1.79 -3.65
CA GLY A 108 -2.25 0.83 -2.89
C GLY A 108 -3.03 -0.45 -2.62
N HIS A 109 -2.37 -1.58 -2.79
CA HIS A 109 -2.81 -2.90 -2.37
C HIS A 109 -1.95 -3.38 -1.20
N SER A 110 -2.57 -3.89 -0.12
CA SER A 110 -1.82 -4.44 1.02
C SER A 110 -0.79 -3.43 1.54
N THR A 111 0.51 -3.76 1.61
CA THR A 111 1.60 -2.84 1.98
C THR A 111 1.67 -1.59 1.08
N GLY A 112 1.20 -1.67 -0.18
CA GLY A 112 1.04 -0.47 -1.01
C GLY A 112 0.10 0.59 -0.41
N CYS A 113 -0.78 0.19 0.53
CA CYS A 113 -1.57 1.13 1.33
C CYS A 113 -0.69 1.91 2.31
N GLN A 114 0.27 1.22 2.97
CA GLN A 114 1.25 1.87 3.84
C GLN A 114 2.13 2.84 3.04
N ASP A 115 2.58 2.44 1.83
CA ASP A 115 3.37 3.29 0.93
C ASP A 115 2.61 4.56 0.53
N ALA A 116 1.31 4.44 0.22
CA ALA A 116 0.46 5.58 -0.11
C ALA A 116 0.30 6.55 1.07
N ILE A 117 0.11 6.05 2.29
CA ILE A 117 0.05 6.88 3.50
C ILE A 117 1.43 7.50 3.79
N ALA A 118 2.52 6.74 3.68
CA ALA A 118 3.88 7.26 3.85
C ALA A 118 4.20 8.36 2.83
N TYR A 119 3.72 8.23 1.58
CA TYR A 119 3.80 9.28 0.58
C TYR A 119 3.18 10.60 1.05
N LEU A 120 1.96 10.55 1.60
CA LEU A 120 1.26 11.74 2.09
C LEU A 120 1.99 12.37 3.29
N HIS A 121 2.52 11.55 4.20
CA HIS A 121 3.36 12.02 5.31
C HIS A 121 4.62 12.73 4.82
N LEU A 122 5.32 12.13 3.87
CA LEU A 122 6.54 12.70 3.30
C LEU A 122 6.25 13.99 2.54
N LYS A 123 5.16 14.01 1.75
CA LYS A 123 4.71 15.19 1.02
C LYS A 123 4.44 16.38 1.94
N ARG A 124 3.83 16.14 3.11
CA ARG A 124 3.59 17.22 4.09
C ARG A 124 4.87 17.89 4.59
N SER A 125 5.95 17.11 4.68
CA SER A 125 7.26 17.60 5.13
C SER A 125 8.14 18.13 4.00
N ARG A 126 7.77 17.87 2.73
CA ARG A 126 8.58 18.19 1.54
C ARG A 126 7.73 18.87 0.47
N ALA A 127 7.89 20.19 0.35
CA ALA A 127 7.12 20.99 -0.61
C ALA A 127 7.44 20.67 -2.09
N ASP A 128 8.55 19.97 -2.37
CA ASP A 128 8.96 19.55 -3.71
C ASP A 128 8.26 18.27 -4.19
N MET A 129 7.52 17.58 -3.32
CA MET A 129 6.80 16.37 -3.73
C MET A 129 5.54 16.68 -4.51
N PRO A 130 5.27 15.95 -5.62
CA PRO A 130 4.09 16.18 -6.44
C PRO A 130 2.80 15.87 -5.67
N ALA A 131 1.77 16.70 -5.89
CA ALA A 131 0.46 16.46 -5.31
C ALA A 131 -0.24 15.27 -5.98
N LEU A 132 -1.04 14.53 -5.21
CA LEU A 132 -1.95 13.50 -5.70
C LEU A 132 -3.36 14.07 -5.84
N ASP A 133 -4.12 13.53 -6.78
CA ASP A 133 -5.50 13.93 -7.02
C ASP A 133 -6.50 12.99 -6.30
N GLY A 134 -5.99 11.89 -5.72
CA GLY A 134 -6.74 10.96 -4.89
C GLY A 134 -5.90 9.77 -4.48
N VAL A 135 -6.38 9.03 -3.47
CA VAL A 135 -5.76 7.79 -2.98
C VAL A 135 -6.84 6.74 -2.76
N ILE A 136 -6.55 5.51 -3.16
CA ILE A 136 -7.38 4.34 -2.93
C ILE A 136 -6.56 3.32 -2.15
N LEU A 137 -7.11 2.81 -1.06
CA LEU A 137 -6.50 1.81 -0.20
C LEU A 137 -7.31 0.51 -0.28
N GLN A 138 -6.78 -0.49 -0.97
CA GLN A 138 -7.39 -1.80 -1.10
C GLN A 138 -6.71 -2.78 -0.14
N ALA A 139 -7.49 -3.47 0.67
CA ALA A 139 -7.02 -4.37 1.73
C ALA A 139 -5.94 -3.73 2.63
N PRO A 140 -6.20 -2.54 3.23
CA PRO A 140 -5.29 -1.95 4.19
C PRO A 140 -5.30 -2.78 5.47
N VAL A 141 -4.25 -3.59 5.65
CA VAL A 141 -4.11 -4.54 6.76
C VAL A 141 -2.91 -4.19 7.63
N SER A 142 -2.84 -4.81 8.81
CA SER A 142 -1.72 -4.71 9.73
C SER A 142 -0.85 -5.96 9.63
N ASP A 143 0.43 -5.79 9.31
CA ASP A 143 1.40 -6.88 9.37
C ASP A 143 1.56 -7.41 10.81
N ARG A 144 1.49 -6.52 11.80
CA ARG A 144 1.60 -6.86 13.23
C ARG A 144 0.47 -7.77 13.72
N GLU A 145 -0.74 -7.60 13.19
CA GLU A 145 -1.93 -8.38 13.56
C GLU A 145 -2.17 -9.58 12.63
N ALA A 146 -1.25 -9.86 11.70
CA ALA A 146 -1.41 -11.03 10.83
C ALA A 146 -1.33 -12.34 11.64
N PRO A 147 -2.09 -13.40 11.23
CA PRO A 147 -2.11 -14.68 11.94
C PRO A 147 -0.71 -15.26 12.16
N GLY A 148 -0.39 -15.61 13.41
CA GLY A 148 0.90 -16.15 13.84
C GLY A 148 1.96 -15.10 14.15
N VAL A 149 1.84 -13.87 13.68
CA VAL A 149 2.82 -12.81 13.95
C VAL A 149 2.89 -12.44 15.42
N PRO A 150 1.77 -12.27 16.18
CA PRO A 150 1.84 -11.98 17.60
C PRO A 150 2.65 -13.01 18.41
N ASP A 151 2.47 -14.30 18.14
CA ASP A 151 3.23 -15.37 18.78
C ASP A 151 4.72 -15.33 18.47
N VAL A 152 5.07 -14.97 17.24
CA VAL A 152 6.47 -14.78 16.80
C VAL A 152 7.09 -13.58 17.52
N VAL A 153 6.36 -12.49 17.60
CA VAL A 153 6.82 -11.29 18.30
C VAL A 153 7.10 -11.59 19.76
N GLU A 154 6.16 -12.20 20.47
CA GLU A 154 6.32 -12.51 21.90
C GLU A 154 7.51 -13.44 22.15
N ARG A 155 7.65 -14.51 21.38
CA ARG A 155 8.65 -15.56 21.65
C ARG A 155 10.04 -15.27 21.10
N LEU A 156 10.14 -14.63 19.94
CA LEU A 156 11.42 -14.50 19.22
C LEU A 156 11.90 -13.06 19.14
N VAL A 157 10.99 -12.10 18.92
CA VAL A 157 11.36 -10.73 18.58
C VAL A 157 11.53 -9.87 19.82
N GLN A 158 10.53 -9.89 20.72
CA GLN A 158 10.50 -9.06 21.92
C GLN A 158 11.71 -9.26 22.84
N PRO A 159 12.16 -10.52 23.15
CA PRO A 159 13.34 -10.73 23.97
C PRO A 159 14.61 -10.10 23.38
N VAL A 160 14.80 -10.22 22.06
CA VAL A 160 15.96 -9.63 21.36
C VAL A 160 15.86 -8.11 21.34
N TYR A 161 14.66 -7.59 21.08
CA TYR A 161 14.40 -6.15 21.10
C TYR A 161 14.70 -5.54 22.48
N ASP A 162 14.24 -6.18 23.55
CA ASP A 162 14.43 -5.73 24.92
C ASP A 162 15.89 -5.80 25.38
N GLU A 163 16.64 -6.79 24.91
CA GLU A 163 18.08 -6.89 25.13
C GLU A 163 18.87 -5.73 24.54
N GLY A 164 18.41 -5.21 23.37
CA GLY A 164 18.98 -4.03 22.72
C GLY A 164 20.36 -4.26 22.10
N ARG A 165 20.77 -5.53 21.89
CA ARG A 165 22.07 -5.91 21.31
C ARG A 165 21.92 -6.43 19.89
N TYR A 166 21.65 -5.54 18.94
CA TYR A 166 21.52 -5.84 17.52
C TYR A 166 21.99 -4.64 16.69
N ASP A 167 22.46 -4.93 15.47
CA ASP A 167 22.65 -3.93 14.43
C ASP A 167 21.38 -3.87 13.58
N LEU A 168 20.74 -2.72 13.51
CA LEU A 168 19.51 -2.53 12.78
C LEU A 168 19.62 -2.85 11.29
N ASP A 169 20.77 -2.68 10.69
CA ASP A 169 21.02 -2.88 9.27
C ASP A 169 21.51 -4.31 8.96
N ALA A 170 21.81 -5.11 10.00
CA ALA A 170 22.09 -6.52 9.85
C ALA A 170 20.80 -7.33 9.60
N PHE A 171 20.96 -8.49 8.96
CA PHE A 171 19.86 -9.43 8.80
C PHE A 171 19.48 -10.09 10.13
N ALA A 172 18.18 -10.13 10.41
CA ALA A 172 17.61 -10.88 11.52
C ALA A 172 17.81 -12.41 11.31
N PRO A 173 17.74 -13.22 12.38
CA PRO A 173 17.87 -14.67 12.25
C PRO A 173 16.88 -15.25 11.23
N PRO A 174 17.30 -16.22 10.38
CA PRO A 174 16.42 -16.82 9.38
C PRO A 174 15.13 -17.43 9.95
N ALA A 175 15.14 -17.86 11.21
CA ALA A 175 13.95 -18.36 11.90
C ALA A 175 12.84 -17.32 12.01
N TRP A 176 13.15 -16.01 12.03
CA TRP A 176 12.15 -14.95 12.04
C TRP A 176 11.46 -14.83 10.68
N ALA A 177 12.24 -14.88 9.59
CA ALA A 177 11.68 -14.87 8.23
C ALA A 177 10.80 -16.12 7.99
N ALA A 178 11.26 -17.30 8.42
CA ALA A 178 10.50 -18.54 8.32
C ALA A 178 9.16 -18.47 9.08
N ALA A 179 9.12 -17.76 10.22
CA ALA A 179 7.91 -17.55 10.98
C ALA A 179 6.89 -16.63 10.26
N LEU A 180 7.35 -15.76 9.35
CA LEU A 180 6.51 -15.00 8.42
C LEU A 180 6.27 -15.76 7.08
N GLN A 181 6.53 -17.06 7.06
CA GLN A 181 6.36 -17.94 5.89
C GLN A 181 7.16 -17.48 4.65
N THR A 182 8.31 -16.88 4.86
CA THR A 182 9.20 -16.42 3.79
C THR A 182 10.63 -16.93 3.98
N ALA A 183 11.38 -17.04 2.87
CA ALA A 183 12.81 -17.32 2.88
C ALA A 183 13.66 -16.07 2.59
N ILE A 184 13.02 -14.91 2.45
CA ILE A 184 13.70 -13.64 2.16
C ILE A 184 14.45 -13.17 3.41
N GLY A 185 15.69 -12.71 3.24
CA GLY A 185 16.44 -12.07 4.31
C GLY A 185 15.79 -10.74 4.69
N ILE A 186 15.51 -10.56 5.98
CA ILE A 186 14.87 -9.35 6.51
C ILE A 186 15.82 -8.72 7.52
N THR A 187 16.10 -7.41 7.41
CA THR A 187 16.91 -6.69 8.39
C THR A 187 16.14 -6.52 9.71
N TYR A 188 16.86 -6.37 10.83
CA TYR A 188 16.23 -6.06 12.12
C TYR A 188 15.37 -4.80 12.03
N ARG A 189 15.85 -3.76 11.36
CA ARG A 189 15.11 -2.51 11.13
C ARG A 189 13.76 -2.78 10.47
N ARG A 190 13.77 -3.51 9.35
CA ARG A 190 12.55 -3.82 8.60
C ARG A 190 11.59 -4.70 9.41
N PHE A 191 12.14 -5.72 10.07
CA PHE A 191 11.32 -6.62 10.89
C PHE A 191 10.61 -5.85 12.02
N PHE A 192 11.35 -5.03 12.76
CA PHE A 192 10.77 -4.23 13.85
C PHE A 192 9.74 -3.22 13.35
N SER A 193 9.95 -2.60 12.18
CA SER A 193 8.98 -1.66 11.62
C SER A 193 7.65 -2.32 11.25
N LEU A 194 7.68 -3.57 10.81
CA LEU A 194 6.50 -4.35 10.46
C LEU A 194 5.71 -4.82 11.69
N VAL A 195 6.39 -5.31 12.73
CA VAL A 195 5.74 -6.13 13.75
C VAL A 195 5.66 -5.52 15.16
N LEU A 196 6.41 -4.43 15.45
CA LEU A 196 6.36 -3.83 16.77
C LEU A 196 5.30 -2.72 16.86
N PRO A 197 4.58 -2.63 18.02
CA PRO A 197 3.54 -1.61 18.18
C PRO A 197 4.14 -0.20 18.26
N PRO A 198 3.35 0.84 17.92
CA PRO A 198 3.74 2.22 18.13
C PRO A 198 4.05 2.49 19.63
N GLY A 199 5.13 3.23 19.92
CA GLY A 199 5.54 3.56 21.30
C GLY A 199 6.68 2.70 21.84
N SER A 200 7.22 1.75 21.07
CA SER A 200 8.44 1.02 21.40
C SER A 200 9.66 1.98 21.28
N ASP A 201 10.07 2.62 22.36
CA ASP A 201 10.91 3.84 22.33
C ASP A 201 12.42 3.65 22.13
N ARG A 202 12.90 2.39 22.02
CA ARG A 202 14.35 2.10 21.97
C ARG A 202 14.98 2.25 20.59
N VAL A 203 14.17 2.33 19.53
CA VAL A 203 14.65 2.49 18.15
C VAL A 203 13.97 3.71 17.56
N ASP A 204 14.72 4.56 16.85
CA ASP A 204 14.14 5.69 16.10
C ASP A 204 13.23 5.14 14.98
N LEU A 205 12.05 4.72 15.39
CA LEU A 205 10.98 4.21 14.54
C LEU A 205 10.16 5.39 13.98
N ARG A 206 10.80 6.50 13.58
CA ARG A 206 10.13 7.54 12.76
C ARG A 206 9.58 6.97 11.47
N ARG A 207 9.97 5.73 11.16
CA ARG A 207 9.65 4.97 9.96
C ARG A 207 8.70 3.82 10.23
N ARG A 208 7.77 3.99 11.15
CA ARG A 208 6.79 2.94 11.49
C ARG A 208 5.79 2.75 10.37
N GLU A 209 5.40 1.50 10.19
CA GLU A 209 4.52 1.05 9.11
C GLU A 209 3.15 0.62 9.62
N ASP A 210 2.94 0.61 10.94
CA ASP A 210 1.66 0.24 11.55
C ASP A 210 0.65 1.39 11.48
N PHE A 211 -0.07 1.47 10.35
CA PHE A 211 -1.10 2.47 10.11
C PHE A 211 -2.52 1.90 10.27
N PHE A 212 -2.67 0.57 10.29
CA PHE A 212 -3.97 -0.07 10.12
C PHE A 212 -4.35 -1.08 11.20
N SER A 213 -3.56 -1.25 12.26
CA SER A 213 -3.91 -2.17 13.35
C SER A 213 -5.21 -1.77 14.06
N SER A 214 -5.97 -2.80 14.43
CA SER A 214 -7.29 -2.64 15.03
C SER A 214 -7.25 -2.03 16.45
N ASP A 215 -6.13 -2.15 17.15
CA ASP A 215 -5.90 -1.64 18.50
C ASP A 215 -5.32 -0.21 18.56
N LEU A 216 -4.99 0.40 17.41
CA LEU A 216 -4.47 1.77 17.37
C LEU A 216 -5.44 2.75 18.01
N LYS A 217 -4.95 3.59 18.92
CA LYS A 217 -5.77 4.59 19.60
C LYS A 217 -6.26 5.67 18.64
N PRO A 218 -7.44 6.29 18.88
CA PRO A 218 -7.98 7.34 18.02
C PRO A 218 -7.00 8.49 17.77
N GLU A 219 -6.23 8.89 18.77
CA GLU A 219 -5.25 9.98 18.68
C GLU A 219 -4.07 9.62 17.77
N TYR A 220 -3.71 8.33 17.73
CA TYR A 220 -2.68 7.84 16.82
C TYR A 220 -3.22 7.76 15.38
N LEU A 221 -4.41 7.20 15.18
CA LEU A 221 -5.06 7.18 13.87
C LEU A 221 -5.27 8.60 13.31
N ALA A 222 -5.64 9.55 14.15
CA ALA A 222 -5.74 10.95 13.74
C ALA A 222 -4.42 11.47 13.17
N LYS A 223 -3.27 11.12 13.77
CA LYS A 223 -1.94 11.49 13.26
C LYS A 223 -1.58 10.76 11.96
N VAL A 224 -1.99 9.50 11.82
CA VAL A 224 -1.78 8.71 10.59
C VAL A 224 -2.45 9.37 9.40
N PHE A 225 -3.71 9.82 9.56
CA PHE A 225 -4.50 10.38 8.46
C PHE A 225 -4.49 11.91 8.38
N GLU A 226 -3.87 12.63 9.33
CA GLU A 226 -3.73 14.09 9.30
C GLU A 226 -3.10 14.64 8.00
N PRO A 227 -2.10 13.97 7.37
CA PRO A 227 -1.51 14.45 6.13
C PRO A 227 -2.37 14.29 4.88
N VAL A 228 -3.51 13.62 4.98
CA VAL A 228 -4.41 13.38 3.83
C VAL A 228 -5.03 14.69 3.38
N ASP A 229 -4.70 15.14 2.16
CA ASP A 229 -5.13 16.39 1.57
C ASP A 229 -5.86 16.23 0.21
N CYS A 230 -6.18 14.99 -0.17
CA CYS A 230 -6.93 14.64 -1.36
C CYS A 230 -8.00 13.58 -1.03
N PRO A 231 -8.99 13.34 -1.91
CA PRO A 231 -9.99 12.30 -1.71
C PRO A 231 -9.36 10.94 -1.42
N LEU A 232 -9.83 10.25 -0.36
CA LEU A 232 -9.34 8.97 0.10
C LEU A 232 -10.47 7.95 0.17
N LEU A 233 -10.30 6.82 -0.55
CA LEU A 233 -11.22 5.70 -0.57
C LEU A 233 -10.60 4.49 0.14
N PHE A 234 -11.35 3.89 1.08
CA PHE A 234 -11.03 2.62 1.69
C PHE A 234 -11.87 1.49 1.08
N ALA A 235 -11.21 0.40 0.68
CA ALA A 235 -11.86 -0.84 0.23
C ALA A 235 -11.30 -2.02 1.02
N LEU A 236 -11.97 -2.37 2.13
CA LEU A 236 -11.56 -3.48 2.98
C LEU A 236 -12.08 -4.80 2.39
N SER A 237 -11.25 -5.83 2.38
CA SER A 237 -11.62 -7.17 1.97
C SER A 237 -12.35 -7.90 3.08
N GLY A 238 -13.62 -8.30 2.83
CA GLY A 238 -14.53 -8.81 3.87
C GLY A 238 -14.23 -10.24 4.35
N ASN A 239 -13.44 -11.01 3.59
CA ASN A 239 -13.00 -12.36 3.95
C ASN A 239 -11.49 -12.52 3.85
N ASP A 240 -10.76 -11.47 4.17
CA ASP A 240 -9.31 -11.44 4.12
C ASP A 240 -8.70 -12.36 5.19
N ALA A 241 -7.84 -13.28 4.74
CA ALA A 241 -7.17 -14.24 5.62
C ALA A 241 -6.07 -13.60 6.48
N THR A 242 -5.63 -12.38 6.16
CA THR A 242 -4.64 -11.64 6.95
C THR A 242 -5.24 -11.05 8.22
N TYR A 243 -6.56 -10.90 8.31
CA TYR A 243 -7.21 -10.49 9.56
C TYR A 243 -7.39 -11.65 10.54
N LEU A 244 -7.11 -11.43 11.80
CA LEU A 244 -7.58 -12.30 12.89
C LEU A 244 -9.11 -12.29 12.97
N GLU A 245 -9.73 -13.40 13.41
CA GLU A 245 -11.19 -13.54 13.42
C GLU A 245 -11.91 -12.45 14.23
N HIS A 246 -11.31 -12.01 15.34
CA HIS A 246 -11.88 -10.91 16.13
C HIS A 246 -11.86 -9.57 15.38
N VAL A 247 -10.89 -9.34 14.48
CA VAL A 247 -10.81 -8.14 13.62
C VAL A 247 -11.84 -8.25 12.50
N LYS A 248 -11.96 -9.42 11.83
CA LYS A 248 -12.97 -9.67 10.79
C LYS A 248 -14.39 -9.36 11.28
N SER A 249 -14.73 -9.79 12.49
CA SER A 249 -16.05 -9.53 13.08
C SER A 249 -16.33 -8.04 13.32
N GLN A 250 -15.29 -7.19 13.32
CA GLN A 250 -15.37 -5.75 13.60
C GLN A 250 -15.03 -4.86 12.41
N LEU A 251 -14.89 -5.38 11.19
CA LEU A 251 -14.55 -4.60 10.00
C LEU A 251 -15.42 -3.34 9.81
N PRO A 252 -16.75 -3.34 10.04
CA PRO A 252 -17.54 -2.11 9.96
C PRO A 252 -17.09 -1.03 10.95
N ALA A 253 -16.73 -1.43 12.18
CA ALA A 253 -16.23 -0.50 13.18
C ALA A 253 -14.82 0.00 12.82
N LEU A 254 -13.97 -0.87 12.30
CA LEU A 254 -12.62 -0.52 11.84
C LEU A 254 -12.68 0.48 10.68
N LEU A 255 -13.49 0.23 9.64
CA LEU A 255 -13.70 1.16 8.53
C LEU A 255 -14.20 2.52 9.03
N LYS A 256 -15.16 2.52 9.96
CA LYS A 256 -15.67 3.76 10.58
C LYS A 256 -14.57 4.53 11.30
N ARG A 257 -13.67 3.84 12.00
CA ARG A 257 -12.53 4.48 12.70
C ARG A 257 -11.58 5.14 11.71
N PHE A 258 -11.19 4.45 10.63
CA PHE A 258 -10.33 5.01 9.59
C PHE A 258 -10.99 6.21 8.90
N ALA A 259 -12.27 6.08 8.52
CA ALA A 259 -13.01 7.18 7.91
C ALA A 259 -13.15 8.38 8.87
N THR A 260 -13.36 8.15 10.17
CA THR A 260 -13.46 9.23 11.16
C THR A 260 -12.14 9.95 11.37
N ALA A 261 -11.02 9.22 11.35
CA ALA A 261 -9.67 9.78 11.49
C ALA A 261 -9.21 10.57 10.25
N THR A 262 -9.74 10.25 9.07
CA THR A 262 -9.48 10.99 7.83
C THR A 262 -10.10 12.39 7.89
N PRO A 263 -9.43 13.46 7.41
CA PRO A 263 -10.02 14.79 7.33
C PRO A 263 -11.35 14.80 6.56
N ALA A 264 -12.36 15.48 7.08
CA ALA A 264 -13.73 15.42 6.57
C ALA A 264 -13.87 15.72 5.05
N PRO A 265 -13.17 16.72 4.48
CA PRO A 265 -13.25 17.00 3.04
C PRO A 265 -12.68 15.90 2.16
N CYS A 266 -11.80 15.02 2.72
CA CYS A 266 -11.10 13.98 1.97
C CYS A 266 -11.81 12.62 2.03
N ARG A 267 -12.88 12.48 2.82
CA ARG A 267 -13.61 11.22 3.01
C ARG A 267 -14.42 10.85 1.78
N SER A 268 -14.06 9.76 1.11
CA SER A 268 -14.90 9.24 0.03
C SER A 268 -16.12 8.51 0.60
N GLN A 269 -17.32 8.85 0.11
CA GLN A 269 -18.56 8.13 0.42
C GLN A 269 -18.61 6.73 -0.23
N LEU A 270 -17.68 6.43 -1.13
CA LEU A 270 -17.56 5.13 -1.79
C LEU A 270 -16.74 4.13 -0.97
N SER A 271 -16.15 4.55 0.17
CA SER A 271 -15.43 3.66 1.09
C SER A 271 -16.34 2.52 1.56
N CYS A 272 -15.85 1.29 1.49
CA CYS A 272 -16.69 0.11 1.71
C CYS A 272 -15.90 -1.11 2.20
N ILE A 273 -16.64 -2.11 2.64
CA ILE A 273 -16.18 -3.48 2.77
C ILE A 273 -16.67 -4.24 1.54
N ILE A 274 -15.78 -4.94 0.84
CA ILE A 274 -16.13 -5.80 -0.29
C ILE A 274 -16.50 -7.19 0.28
N PRO A 275 -17.77 -7.59 0.24
CA PRO A 275 -18.19 -8.86 0.83
C PRO A 275 -17.49 -10.06 0.17
N ASN A 276 -17.14 -11.06 0.96
CA ASN A 276 -16.48 -12.31 0.52
C ASN A 276 -15.14 -12.13 -0.22
N ALA A 277 -14.58 -10.93 -0.22
CA ALA A 277 -13.31 -10.64 -0.86
C ALA A 277 -12.14 -11.28 -0.09
N SER A 278 -11.32 -12.06 -0.78
CA SER A 278 -9.98 -12.43 -0.31
C SER A 278 -9.04 -11.22 -0.30
N HIS A 279 -7.82 -11.40 0.22
CA HIS A 279 -6.81 -10.35 0.24
C HIS A 279 -6.55 -9.78 -1.16
N ASP A 280 -6.33 -10.67 -2.13
CA ASP A 280 -5.95 -10.37 -3.50
C ASP A 280 -7.16 -10.22 -4.46
N LEU A 281 -8.40 -10.27 -3.94
CA LEU A 281 -9.62 -10.23 -4.77
C LEU A 281 -9.62 -11.33 -5.86
N ASP A 282 -9.28 -12.56 -5.48
CA ASP A 282 -9.23 -13.71 -6.39
C ASP A 282 -10.62 -14.03 -6.98
N GLU A 283 -11.66 -13.76 -6.22
CA GLU A 283 -13.02 -14.09 -6.61
C GLU A 283 -13.56 -13.08 -7.65
N PRO A 284 -14.17 -13.55 -8.74
CA PRO A 284 -14.61 -12.69 -9.84
C PRO A 284 -15.61 -11.59 -9.43
N GLU A 285 -16.55 -11.90 -8.54
CA GLU A 285 -17.59 -10.96 -8.10
C GLU A 285 -17.06 -9.88 -7.15
N PRO A 286 -16.31 -10.20 -6.06
CA PRO A 286 -15.61 -9.22 -5.26
C PRO A 286 -14.69 -8.30 -6.07
N ALA A 287 -13.90 -8.87 -7.00
CA ALA A 287 -13.04 -8.07 -7.86
C ALA A 287 -13.85 -7.10 -8.74
N ARG A 288 -15.00 -7.54 -9.30
CA ARG A 288 -15.88 -6.66 -10.07
C ARG A 288 -16.43 -5.53 -9.21
N MET A 289 -16.92 -5.85 -8.01
CA MET A 289 -17.44 -4.85 -7.07
C MET A 289 -16.38 -3.79 -6.72
N PHE A 290 -15.13 -4.23 -6.49
CA PHE A 290 -14.02 -3.32 -6.23
C PHE A 290 -13.73 -2.43 -7.45
N ILE A 291 -13.65 -3.00 -8.65
CA ILE A 291 -13.40 -2.25 -9.90
C ILE A 291 -14.51 -1.21 -10.12
N ASP A 292 -15.77 -1.54 -9.86
CA ASP A 292 -16.89 -0.60 -9.95
C ASP A 292 -16.74 0.56 -8.95
N ARG A 293 -16.22 0.30 -7.73
CA ARG A 293 -15.92 1.36 -6.74
C ARG A 293 -14.77 2.25 -7.20
N VAL A 294 -13.72 1.66 -7.74
CA VAL A 294 -12.57 2.44 -8.28
C VAL A 294 -13.03 3.33 -9.43
N THR A 295 -13.73 2.78 -10.41
CA THR A 295 -14.19 3.56 -11.57
C THR A 295 -15.15 4.68 -11.15
N GLY A 296 -16.07 4.43 -10.22
CA GLY A 296 -16.93 5.45 -9.65
C GLY A 296 -16.18 6.54 -8.91
N PHE A 297 -15.13 6.19 -8.15
CA PHE A 297 -14.27 7.16 -7.47
C PHE A 297 -13.52 8.06 -8.48
N LEU A 298 -12.92 7.47 -9.51
CA LEU A 298 -12.18 8.19 -10.54
C LEU A 298 -13.07 9.15 -11.34
N GLN A 299 -14.32 8.77 -11.59
CA GLN A 299 -15.30 9.63 -12.28
C GLN A 299 -15.76 10.83 -11.42
N GLY A 300 -15.62 10.74 -10.11
CA GLY A 300 -15.94 11.82 -9.17
C GLY A 300 -14.84 12.86 -8.97
N LEU A 301 -13.66 12.62 -9.52
CA LEU A 301 -12.51 13.53 -9.47
C LEU A 301 -12.48 14.47 -10.68
#